data_ce974af4edac88bc23821042f54a47ff
#
_entry.id   ce974af4edac88bc23821042f54a47ff
#
_cell.length_a   1.000
_cell.length_b   1.000
_cell.length_c   1.000
_cell.angle_alpha   90.00
_cell.angle_beta   90.00
_cell.angle_gamma   90.00
#
_symmetry.space_group_name_H-M   'P 1'
#
loop_
_entity.id
_entity.type
_entity.pdbx_description
1 polymer ?
#
loop_
_entity_poly.entity_id
_entity_poly.type
_entity_poly.pdbx_seq_one_letter_code
_entity_poly.pdbx_strand_id
1 'polypeptide(L)'
;MTTDSAARPAAGVTPAAAARWLPYRPMILALFGYLVIRGTVMLNGYLYADDFAFRYWADTFGLTPEYVFRSYYGHVQPFGHLAQWFLQAAFPGSFTALMLWTLLMQVVTFALLWRIVLRLTGSDLAAFLAFLVPAFSMFGFETGVWWCEITETVPYGLFMMISIWALVRALQGDAGRWWLWSGLAFVAAMMSISKGAVGLLVLFMIVAALPIGVPRRRGIIRAFRLAPLYWLVLALLLALSLGGLGLGCVDAAILSEE
;
A
#
# COMPACT_ATOMS: atom_id res chain seq x y z
N MET A 1 -25.24 44.52 47.80
CA MET A 1 -24.98 44.24 46.37
C MET A 1 -23.68 43.46 46.28
N THR A 2 -23.73 42.15 46.31
CA THR A 2 -22.58 41.26 46.20
C THR A 2 -22.70 40.55 44.87
N THR A 3 -21.79 40.92 43.91
CA THR A 3 -21.68 40.30 42.62
C THR A 3 -20.88 39.00 42.73
N ASP A 4 -21.60 37.89 42.69
CA ASP A 4 -21.04 36.57 42.64
C ASP A 4 -20.47 36.31 41.23
N SER A 5 -19.15 36.47 41.04
CA SER A 5 -18.42 36.15 39.82
C SER A 5 -18.14 34.65 39.81
N ALA A 6 -19.09 33.86 39.28
CA ALA A 6 -18.90 32.44 39.03
C ALA A 6 -17.80 32.26 37.95
N ALA A 7 -16.61 31.84 38.42
CA ALA A 7 -15.51 31.45 37.56
C ALA A 7 -15.96 30.28 36.66
N ARG A 8 -16.00 30.47 35.31
CA ARG A 8 -16.19 29.42 34.32
C ARG A 8 -15.06 28.38 34.50
N PRO A 9 -15.37 27.08 34.68
CA PRO A 9 -14.33 26.08 34.66
C PRO A 9 -13.66 26.05 33.30
N ALA A 10 -12.33 26.09 33.30
CA ALA A 10 -11.51 25.90 32.11
C ALA A 10 -11.98 24.64 31.38
N ALA A 11 -12.13 24.74 30.06
CA ALA A 11 -12.53 23.64 29.18
C ALA A 11 -11.46 22.53 29.23
N GLY A 12 -11.52 21.73 30.28
CA GLY A 12 -10.70 20.53 30.45
C GLY A 12 -11.11 19.52 29.40
N VAL A 13 -10.13 18.95 28.72
CA VAL A 13 -10.28 17.82 27.80
C VAL A 13 -11.13 16.76 28.52
N THR A 14 -12.34 16.52 28.02
CA THR A 14 -13.27 15.58 28.64
C THR A 14 -12.62 14.20 28.79
N PRO A 15 -12.72 13.52 29.95
CA PRO A 15 -12.13 12.19 30.19
C PRO A 15 -12.50 11.15 29.13
N ALA A 16 -13.68 11.29 28.50
CA ALA A 16 -14.17 10.44 27.42
C ALA A 16 -13.34 10.56 26.11
N ALA A 17 -12.72 11.70 25.82
CA ALA A 17 -11.86 11.85 24.64
C ALA A 17 -10.50 11.16 24.87
N ALA A 18 -9.92 11.27 26.06
CA ALA A 18 -8.68 10.59 26.42
C ALA A 18 -8.83 9.05 26.41
N ALA A 19 -9.97 8.52 26.86
CA ALA A 19 -10.26 7.08 26.86
C ALA A 19 -10.35 6.47 25.45
N ARG A 20 -10.69 7.23 24.42
CA ARG A 20 -10.77 6.75 23.03
C ARG A 20 -9.40 6.41 22.42
N TRP A 21 -8.31 7.04 22.88
CA TRP A 21 -6.96 6.87 22.33
C TRP A 21 -6.11 5.84 23.07
N LEU A 22 -6.53 5.43 24.27
CA LEU A 22 -5.81 4.45 25.09
C LEU A 22 -5.46 3.15 24.33
N PRO A 23 -6.39 2.52 23.57
CA PRO A 23 -6.10 1.26 22.87
C PRO A 23 -5.12 1.42 21.70
N TYR A 24 -4.86 2.63 21.21
CA TYR A 24 -3.96 2.87 20.07
C TYR A 24 -2.56 3.34 20.46
N ARG A 25 -2.29 3.54 21.74
CA ARG A 25 -0.98 4.03 22.22
C ARG A 25 0.20 3.15 21.77
N PRO A 26 0.17 1.82 21.89
CA PRO A 26 1.30 1.00 21.44
C PRO A 26 1.57 1.15 19.95
N MET A 27 0.53 1.18 19.14
CA MET A 27 0.63 1.39 17.69
C MET A 27 1.25 2.76 17.36
N ILE A 28 0.77 3.83 18.00
CA ILE A 28 1.26 5.19 17.76
C ILE A 28 2.75 5.29 18.12
N LEU A 29 3.15 4.74 19.27
CA LEU A 29 4.56 4.74 19.69
C LEU A 29 5.45 3.93 18.74
N ALA A 30 5.00 2.76 18.30
CA ALA A 30 5.73 1.94 17.34
C ALA A 30 5.88 2.64 15.98
N LEU A 31 4.82 3.26 15.46
CA LEU A 31 4.86 4.03 14.21
C LEU A 31 5.72 5.29 14.35
N PHE A 32 5.68 5.96 15.49
CA PHE A 32 6.57 7.10 15.76
C PHE A 32 8.04 6.68 15.78
N GLY A 33 8.38 5.61 16.50
CA GLY A 33 9.73 5.05 16.48
C GLY A 33 10.20 4.66 15.08
N TYR A 34 9.32 4.04 14.29
CA TYR A 34 9.56 3.74 12.89
C TYR A 34 9.86 5.01 12.07
N LEU A 35 9.03 6.05 12.20
CA LEU A 35 9.23 7.32 11.49
C LEU A 35 10.56 7.98 11.84
N VAL A 36 10.95 7.97 13.11
CA VAL A 36 12.23 8.54 13.53
C VAL A 36 13.40 7.77 12.90
N ILE A 37 13.39 6.44 13.01
CA ILE A 37 14.49 5.61 12.52
C ILE A 37 14.55 5.62 10.98
N ARG A 38 13.43 5.32 10.32
CA ARG A 38 13.37 5.23 8.86
C ARG A 38 13.44 6.59 8.18
N GLY A 39 12.76 7.60 8.76
CA GLY A 39 12.79 8.95 8.24
C GLY A 39 14.21 9.53 8.24
N THR A 40 14.97 9.32 9.31
CA THR A 40 16.38 9.75 9.38
C THR A 40 17.20 9.12 8.27
N VAL A 41 17.04 7.82 8.01
CA VAL A 41 17.79 7.13 6.95
C VAL A 41 17.32 7.60 5.56
N MET A 42 16.03 7.60 5.30
CA MET A 42 15.46 7.91 3.97
C MET A 42 15.70 9.36 3.57
N LEU A 43 15.55 10.31 4.48
CA LEU A 43 15.73 11.73 4.16
C LEU A 43 17.20 12.12 3.91
N ASN A 44 18.17 11.28 4.30
CA ASN A 44 19.57 11.46 3.97
C ASN A 44 20.03 10.68 2.73
N GLY A 45 19.10 10.06 1.99
CA GLY A 45 19.37 9.38 0.73
C GLY A 45 19.46 10.33 -0.46
N TYR A 46 19.67 9.75 -1.64
CA TYR A 46 19.76 10.46 -2.93
C TYR A 46 19.21 9.58 -4.05
N LEU A 47 18.95 10.20 -5.21
CA LEU A 47 18.54 9.50 -6.43
C LEU A 47 19.70 8.62 -6.94
N TYR A 48 19.37 7.40 -7.38
CA TYR A 48 20.37 6.43 -7.82
C TYR A 48 19.88 5.65 -9.05
N ALA A 49 20.80 5.36 -9.97
CA ALA A 49 20.57 4.48 -11.12
C ALA A 49 19.28 4.77 -11.90
N ASP A 50 18.34 3.83 -11.88
CA ASP A 50 17.08 3.86 -12.64
C ASP A 50 16.17 5.01 -12.25
N ASP A 51 16.37 5.63 -11.09
CA ASP A 51 15.60 6.81 -10.66
C ASP A 51 15.68 7.95 -11.67
N PHE A 52 16.84 8.11 -12.32
CA PHE A 52 17.04 9.13 -13.35
C PHE A 52 16.26 8.80 -14.63
N ALA A 53 16.16 7.53 -15.01
CA ALA A 53 15.40 7.09 -16.17
C ALA A 53 13.91 7.35 -16.00
N PHE A 54 13.35 6.98 -14.84
CA PHE A 54 11.94 7.23 -14.52
C PHE A 54 11.60 8.71 -14.51
N ARG A 55 12.50 9.52 -13.97
CA ARG A 55 12.36 10.97 -13.99
C ARG A 55 12.37 11.53 -15.40
N TYR A 56 13.35 11.15 -16.19
CA TYR A 56 13.47 11.54 -17.60
C TYR A 56 12.21 11.19 -18.38
N TRP A 57 11.66 10.00 -18.17
CA TRP A 57 10.44 9.59 -18.87
C TRP A 57 9.23 10.41 -18.43
N ALA A 58 9.07 10.69 -17.14
CA ALA A 58 7.98 11.52 -16.64
C ALA A 58 8.02 12.93 -17.24
N ASP A 59 9.21 13.51 -17.35
CA ASP A 59 9.43 14.84 -17.93
C ASP A 59 9.25 14.85 -19.47
N THR A 60 9.73 13.79 -20.16
CA THR A 60 9.76 13.75 -21.64
C THR A 60 8.40 13.40 -22.23
N PHE A 61 7.74 12.38 -21.70
CA PHE A 61 6.47 11.88 -22.26
C PHE A 61 5.25 12.58 -21.69
N GLY A 62 5.35 13.23 -20.54
CA GLY A 62 4.22 13.81 -19.85
C GLY A 62 3.17 12.77 -19.48
N LEU A 63 1.93 13.19 -19.23
CA LEU A 63 0.82 12.30 -18.90
C LEU A 63 0.15 11.78 -20.18
N THR A 64 0.81 10.86 -20.88
CA THR A 64 0.28 10.20 -22.09
C THR A 64 -0.05 8.73 -21.80
N PRO A 65 -0.96 8.10 -22.56
CA PRO A 65 -1.22 6.66 -22.44
C PRO A 65 0.04 5.81 -22.63
N GLU A 66 0.92 6.22 -23.58
CA GLU A 66 2.19 5.54 -23.85
C GLU A 66 3.08 5.52 -22.61
N TYR A 67 3.16 6.64 -21.88
CA TYR A 67 3.92 6.69 -20.63
C TYR A 67 3.27 5.86 -19.54
N VAL A 68 1.96 6.03 -19.32
CA VAL A 68 1.23 5.34 -18.23
C VAL A 68 1.29 3.83 -18.37
N PHE A 69 1.19 3.31 -19.60
CA PHE A 69 1.20 1.86 -19.88
C PHE A 69 2.55 1.36 -20.39
N ARG A 70 3.60 2.17 -20.30
CA ARG A 70 4.96 1.76 -20.67
C ARG A 70 5.39 0.55 -19.86
N SER A 71 5.99 -0.41 -20.57
CA SER A 71 6.58 -1.58 -19.92
C SER A 71 8.01 -1.26 -19.46
N TYR A 72 8.35 -1.63 -18.24
CA TYR A 72 9.71 -1.58 -17.72
C TYR A 72 10.13 -2.96 -17.24
N TYR A 73 11.17 -3.52 -17.83
CA TYR A 73 11.58 -4.92 -17.63
C TYR A 73 10.44 -5.95 -17.72
N GLY A 74 9.51 -5.75 -18.65
CA GLY A 74 8.35 -6.61 -18.83
C GLY A 74 7.22 -6.41 -17.81
N HIS A 75 7.28 -5.33 -17.02
CA HIS A 75 6.24 -4.99 -16.04
C HIS A 75 5.49 -3.73 -16.47
N VAL A 76 4.18 -3.86 -16.61
CA VAL A 76 3.28 -2.71 -16.79
C VAL A 76 2.81 -2.26 -15.41
N GLN A 77 3.04 -0.98 -15.09
CA GLN A 77 2.80 -0.42 -13.76
C GLN A 77 2.14 0.96 -13.82
N PRO A 78 0.91 1.05 -14.32
CA PRO A 78 0.24 2.33 -14.59
C PRO A 78 0.15 3.22 -13.37
N PHE A 79 -0.11 2.65 -12.18
CA PHE A 79 -0.19 3.42 -10.95
C PHE A 79 1.17 3.97 -10.52
N GLY A 80 2.24 3.18 -10.68
CA GLY A 80 3.61 3.62 -10.44
C GLY A 80 3.96 4.83 -11.31
N HIS A 81 3.73 4.74 -12.62
CA HIS A 81 3.98 5.83 -13.56
C HIS A 81 3.13 7.08 -13.25
N LEU A 82 1.85 6.93 -12.91
CA LEU A 82 1.00 8.04 -12.49
C LEU A 82 1.54 8.72 -11.23
N ALA A 83 1.96 7.95 -10.24
CA ALA A 83 2.54 8.48 -9.00
C ALA A 83 3.86 9.22 -9.27
N GLN A 84 4.73 8.67 -10.12
CA GLN A 84 5.98 9.29 -10.54
C GLN A 84 5.73 10.62 -11.25
N TRP A 85 4.84 10.62 -12.26
CA TRP A 85 4.49 11.82 -12.98
C TRP A 85 3.93 12.91 -12.05
N PHE A 86 3.00 12.53 -11.17
CA PHE A 86 2.41 13.47 -10.22
C PHE A 86 3.45 14.08 -9.29
N LEU A 87 4.32 13.26 -8.71
CA LEU A 87 5.38 13.73 -7.81
C LEU A 87 6.39 14.62 -8.53
N GLN A 88 6.75 14.28 -9.77
CA GLN A 88 7.64 15.10 -10.58
C GLN A 88 6.99 16.43 -10.97
N ALA A 89 5.71 16.42 -11.36
CA ALA A 89 4.99 17.64 -11.73
C ALA A 89 4.74 18.58 -10.52
N ALA A 90 4.41 18.01 -9.36
CA ALA A 90 4.12 18.77 -8.15
C ALA A 90 5.39 19.24 -7.41
N PHE A 91 6.45 18.47 -7.43
CA PHE A 91 7.69 18.69 -6.69
C PHE A 91 8.92 18.38 -7.55
N PRO A 92 9.19 19.16 -8.60
CA PRO A 92 10.26 18.88 -9.56
C PRO A 92 11.59 18.68 -8.88
N GLY A 93 12.18 17.49 -9.04
CA GLY A 93 13.49 17.17 -8.51
C GLY A 93 13.61 17.01 -7.00
N SER A 94 12.52 17.06 -6.26
CA SER A 94 12.56 16.98 -4.81
C SER A 94 12.59 15.54 -4.31
N PHE A 95 13.80 15.05 -3.99
CA PHE A 95 13.98 13.77 -3.31
C PHE A 95 13.23 13.72 -1.97
N THR A 96 13.25 14.83 -1.22
CA THR A 96 12.57 14.93 0.08
C THR A 96 11.05 14.70 -0.04
N ALA A 97 10.40 15.31 -1.04
CA ALA A 97 8.95 15.13 -1.25
C ALA A 97 8.62 13.66 -1.53
N LEU A 98 9.44 13.00 -2.33
CA LEU A 98 9.30 11.59 -2.65
C LEU A 98 9.45 10.71 -1.40
N MET A 99 10.46 10.98 -0.57
CA MET A 99 10.65 10.24 0.69
C MET A 99 9.51 10.45 1.68
N LEU A 100 8.99 11.67 1.78
CA LEU A 100 7.82 11.96 2.61
C LEU A 100 6.56 11.22 2.12
N TRP A 101 6.34 11.18 0.80
CA TRP A 101 5.27 10.38 0.19
C TRP A 101 5.39 8.90 0.55
N THR A 102 6.59 8.35 0.44
CA THR A 102 6.89 6.96 0.78
C THR A 102 6.66 6.67 2.26
N LEU A 103 7.18 7.51 3.14
CA LEU A 103 6.98 7.38 4.58
C LEU A 103 5.50 7.43 4.95
N LEU A 104 4.73 8.34 4.34
CA LEU A 104 3.29 8.41 4.56
C LEU A 104 2.59 7.11 4.18
N MET A 105 2.87 6.58 2.99
CA MET A 105 2.29 5.31 2.54
C MET A 105 2.69 4.14 3.44
N GLN A 106 3.95 4.06 3.84
CA GLN A 106 4.44 3.00 4.74
C GLN A 106 3.78 3.08 6.12
N VAL A 107 3.63 4.27 6.70
CA VAL A 107 2.93 4.46 7.98
C VAL A 107 1.48 3.98 7.89
N VAL A 108 0.76 4.34 6.83
CA VAL A 108 -0.61 3.87 6.63
C VAL A 108 -0.66 2.35 6.44
N THR A 109 0.28 1.79 5.68
CA THR A 109 0.41 0.33 5.46
C THR A 109 0.60 -0.40 6.79
N PHE A 110 1.51 0.06 7.63
CA PHE A 110 1.79 -0.57 8.92
C PHE A 110 0.68 -0.34 9.96
N ALA A 111 0.01 0.81 9.93
CA ALA A 111 -1.17 1.04 10.75
C ALA A 111 -2.31 0.07 10.38
N LEU A 112 -2.50 -0.19 9.07
CA LEU A 112 -3.46 -1.18 8.59
C LEU A 112 -3.06 -2.59 9.02
N LEU A 113 -1.79 -2.98 8.84
CA LEU A 113 -1.27 -4.27 9.28
C LEU A 113 -1.53 -4.50 10.78
N TRP A 114 -1.18 -3.51 11.62
CA TRP A 114 -1.45 -3.56 13.05
C TRP A 114 -2.93 -3.79 13.33
N ARG A 115 -3.81 -3.00 12.71
CA ARG A 115 -5.26 -3.11 12.90
C ARG A 115 -5.82 -4.44 12.42
N ILE A 116 -5.29 -5.01 11.32
CA ILE A 116 -5.69 -6.33 10.82
C ILE A 116 -5.33 -7.39 11.85
N VAL A 117 -4.08 -7.42 12.32
CA VAL A 117 -3.62 -8.42 13.25
C VAL A 117 -4.34 -8.29 14.60
N LEU A 118 -4.47 -7.07 15.12
CA LEU A 118 -5.21 -6.82 16.35
C LEU A 118 -6.67 -7.29 16.25
N ARG A 119 -7.33 -7.02 15.12
CA ARG A 119 -8.71 -7.47 14.88
C ARG A 119 -8.85 -8.99 14.79
N LEU A 120 -7.84 -9.68 14.28
CA LEU A 120 -7.84 -11.14 14.13
C LEU A 120 -7.44 -11.89 15.39
N THR A 121 -6.54 -11.32 16.20
CA THR A 121 -5.93 -12.00 17.36
C THR A 121 -6.38 -11.42 18.69
N GLY A 122 -6.85 -10.18 18.73
CA GLY A 122 -7.11 -9.44 19.96
C GLY A 122 -5.84 -9.09 20.77
N SER A 123 -4.64 -9.27 20.20
CA SER A 123 -3.35 -9.14 20.92
C SER A 123 -2.50 -8.02 20.33
N ASP A 124 -2.21 -7.00 21.15
CA ASP A 124 -1.26 -5.94 20.78
C ASP A 124 0.16 -6.48 20.60
N LEU A 125 0.56 -7.48 21.36
CA LEU A 125 1.87 -8.13 21.19
C LEU A 125 1.98 -8.80 19.82
N ALA A 126 0.95 -9.54 19.40
CA ALA A 126 0.93 -10.14 18.07
C ALA A 126 0.98 -9.08 16.96
N ALA A 127 0.24 -7.99 17.11
CA ALA A 127 0.26 -6.88 16.18
C ALA A 127 1.64 -6.19 16.13
N PHE A 128 2.28 -5.99 17.26
CA PHE A 128 3.63 -5.43 17.35
C PHE A 128 4.68 -6.33 16.68
N LEU A 129 4.66 -7.63 16.95
CA LEU A 129 5.59 -8.57 16.32
C LEU A 129 5.38 -8.66 14.80
N ALA A 130 4.13 -8.66 14.35
CA ALA A 130 3.80 -8.63 12.93
C ALA A 130 4.25 -7.33 12.25
N PHE A 131 4.23 -6.21 12.95
CA PHE A 131 4.77 -4.92 12.48
C PHE A 131 6.30 -4.93 12.41
N LEU A 132 6.99 -5.44 13.43
CA LEU A 132 8.46 -5.40 13.50
C LEU A 132 9.12 -6.08 12.30
N VAL A 133 8.59 -7.23 11.85
CA VAL A 133 9.19 -8.01 10.76
C VAL A 133 9.31 -7.19 9.48
N PRO A 134 8.22 -6.67 8.86
CA PRO A 134 8.36 -5.90 7.62
C PRO A 134 8.96 -4.50 7.84
N ALA A 135 8.76 -3.88 9.02
CA ALA A 135 9.25 -2.54 9.29
C ALA A 135 10.78 -2.46 9.36
N PHE A 136 11.43 -3.53 9.85
CA PHE A 136 12.88 -3.58 10.10
C PHE A 136 13.58 -4.70 9.36
N SER A 137 12.89 -5.43 8.47
CA SER A 137 13.54 -6.40 7.59
C SER A 137 14.42 -5.70 6.56
N MET A 138 15.43 -6.41 6.09
CA MET A 138 16.34 -5.92 5.04
C MET A 138 15.57 -5.61 3.74
N PHE A 139 14.58 -6.43 3.39
CA PHE A 139 13.69 -6.16 2.25
C PHE A 139 12.90 -4.85 2.38
N GLY A 140 12.35 -4.57 3.57
CA GLY A 140 11.69 -3.29 3.83
C GLY A 140 12.66 -2.10 3.80
N PHE A 141 13.96 -2.34 4.04
CA PHE A 141 14.98 -1.31 3.99
C PHE A 141 15.30 -0.92 2.54
N GLU A 142 15.60 -1.87 1.70
CA GLU A 142 15.98 -1.67 0.29
C GLU A 142 14.84 -1.00 -0.49
N THR A 143 13.62 -1.55 -0.40
CA THR A 143 12.43 -0.98 -1.04
C THR A 143 12.05 0.41 -0.54
N GLY A 144 12.62 0.89 0.56
CA GLY A 144 12.33 2.21 1.11
C GLY A 144 13.38 3.28 0.77
N VAL A 145 14.46 2.92 0.07
CA VAL A 145 15.57 3.85 -0.26
C VAL A 145 15.73 4.03 -1.76
N TRP A 146 15.26 3.10 -2.56
CA TRP A 146 15.38 3.10 -4.01
C TRP A 146 14.09 3.58 -4.67
N TRP A 147 14.13 4.69 -5.40
CA TRP A 147 12.93 5.33 -5.95
C TRP A 147 12.12 4.45 -6.88
N CYS A 148 12.74 3.73 -7.79
CA CYS A 148 11.98 2.89 -8.71
C CYS A 148 11.14 1.84 -7.95
N GLU A 149 11.67 1.25 -6.90
CA GLU A 149 10.94 0.34 -6.02
C GLU A 149 9.89 1.06 -5.16
N ILE A 150 10.17 2.30 -4.77
CA ILE A 150 9.25 3.13 -3.95
C ILE A 150 7.93 3.39 -4.67
N THR A 151 7.97 3.69 -5.96
CA THR A 151 6.76 4.00 -6.74
C THR A 151 5.96 2.75 -7.14
N GLU A 152 6.55 1.58 -7.02
CA GLU A 152 5.94 0.28 -7.34
C GLU A 152 5.55 -0.49 -6.08
N THR A 153 6.54 -0.88 -5.30
CA THR A 153 6.39 -1.83 -4.18
C THR A 153 5.66 -1.20 -2.99
N VAL A 154 5.88 0.07 -2.71
CA VAL A 154 5.23 0.74 -1.56
C VAL A 154 3.74 0.96 -1.80
N PRO A 155 3.29 1.51 -2.94
CA PRO A 155 1.85 1.56 -3.27
C PRO A 155 1.21 0.17 -3.33
N TYR A 156 1.91 -0.83 -3.90
CA TYR A 156 1.44 -2.21 -3.89
C TYR A 156 1.15 -2.68 -2.46
N GLY A 157 2.11 -2.51 -1.55
CA GLY A 157 1.96 -2.88 -0.15
C GLY A 157 0.76 -2.19 0.52
N LEU A 158 0.58 -0.90 0.29
CA LEU A 158 -0.54 -0.13 0.81
C LEU A 158 -1.88 -0.67 0.29
N PHE A 159 -2.02 -0.81 -1.02
CA PHE A 159 -3.28 -1.28 -1.61
C PHE A 159 -3.58 -2.74 -1.25
N MET A 160 -2.56 -3.60 -1.12
CA MET A 160 -2.74 -4.95 -0.60
C MET A 160 -3.24 -4.93 0.84
N MET A 161 -2.71 -4.08 1.72
CA MET A 161 -3.21 -3.98 3.10
C MET A 161 -4.64 -3.43 3.15
N ILE A 162 -5.01 -2.48 2.29
CA ILE A 162 -6.39 -2.00 2.15
C ILE A 162 -7.30 -3.14 1.68
N SER A 163 -6.87 -3.92 0.68
CA SER A 163 -7.60 -5.08 0.17
C SER A 163 -7.83 -6.12 1.26
N ILE A 164 -6.78 -6.49 2.00
CA ILE A 164 -6.86 -7.46 3.11
C ILE A 164 -7.77 -6.94 4.23
N TRP A 165 -7.63 -5.68 4.61
CA TRP A 165 -8.49 -5.05 5.62
C TRP A 165 -9.97 -5.11 5.23
N ALA A 166 -10.28 -4.71 3.98
CA ALA A 166 -11.64 -4.75 3.47
C ALA A 166 -12.17 -6.19 3.38
N LEU A 167 -11.33 -7.15 2.97
CA LEU A 167 -11.66 -8.56 2.92
C LEU A 167 -12.00 -9.12 4.32
N VAL A 168 -11.18 -8.83 5.33
CA VAL A 168 -11.41 -9.25 6.71
C VAL A 168 -12.74 -8.69 7.22
N ARG A 169 -13.05 -7.43 6.93
CA ARG A 169 -14.33 -6.81 7.30
C ARG A 169 -15.51 -7.47 6.61
N ALA A 170 -15.39 -7.74 5.31
CA ALA A 170 -16.42 -8.44 4.54
C ALA A 170 -16.69 -9.85 5.07
N LEU A 171 -15.62 -10.59 5.43
CA LEU A 171 -15.73 -11.94 5.99
C LEU A 171 -16.36 -11.95 7.38
N GLN A 172 -16.17 -10.90 8.17
CA GLN A 172 -16.76 -10.76 9.51
C GLN A 172 -18.22 -10.28 9.50
N GLY A 173 -18.83 -10.15 8.31
CA GLY A 173 -20.24 -9.81 8.18
C GLY A 173 -20.55 -8.33 8.12
N ASP A 174 -19.53 -7.47 8.00
CA ASP A 174 -19.75 -6.06 7.69
C ASP A 174 -20.44 -5.90 6.31
N ALA A 175 -21.00 -4.71 6.05
CA ALA A 175 -21.79 -4.43 4.84
C ALA A 175 -21.13 -4.93 3.54
N GLY A 176 -21.93 -5.42 2.58
CA GLY A 176 -21.46 -6.03 1.33
C GLY A 176 -20.52 -5.17 0.46
N ARG A 177 -20.54 -3.83 0.64
CA ARG A 177 -19.59 -2.90 -0.01
C ARG A 177 -18.11 -3.21 0.25
N TRP A 178 -17.78 -3.91 1.34
CA TRP A 178 -16.38 -4.26 1.66
C TRP A 178 -15.78 -5.25 0.67
N TRP A 179 -16.59 -6.09 0.03
CA TRP A 179 -16.13 -6.94 -1.07
C TRP A 179 -15.66 -6.11 -2.27
N LEU A 180 -16.44 -5.09 -2.61
CA LEU A 180 -16.07 -4.17 -3.70
C LEU A 180 -14.77 -3.43 -3.37
N TRP A 181 -14.65 -2.88 -2.17
CA TRP A 181 -13.42 -2.18 -1.75
C TRP A 181 -12.20 -3.09 -1.74
N SER A 182 -12.35 -4.37 -1.33
CA SER A 182 -11.27 -5.34 -1.41
C SER A 182 -10.83 -5.58 -2.86
N GLY A 183 -11.80 -5.77 -3.78
CA GLY A 183 -11.51 -5.96 -5.19
C GLY A 183 -10.84 -4.74 -5.84
N LEU A 184 -11.39 -3.53 -5.62
CA LEU A 184 -10.82 -2.29 -6.17
C LEU A 184 -9.40 -2.02 -5.66
N ALA A 185 -9.16 -2.23 -4.37
CA ALA A 185 -7.82 -2.07 -3.79
C ALA A 185 -6.85 -3.13 -4.33
N PHE A 186 -7.31 -4.36 -4.57
CA PHE A 186 -6.49 -5.39 -5.22
C PHE A 186 -6.11 -5.00 -6.66
N VAL A 187 -7.06 -4.47 -7.44
CA VAL A 187 -6.76 -3.93 -8.79
C VAL A 187 -5.70 -2.84 -8.72
N ALA A 188 -5.85 -1.87 -7.79
CA ALA A 188 -4.86 -0.81 -7.60
C ALA A 188 -3.48 -1.36 -7.22
N ALA A 189 -3.43 -2.40 -6.38
CA ALA A 189 -2.19 -3.10 -6.06
C ALA A 189 -1.54 -3.71 -7.31
N MET A 190 -2.33 -4.39 -8.14
CA MET A 190 -1.83 -4.97 -9.39
C MET A 190 -1.37 -3.92 -10.40
N MET A 191 -2.03 -2.76 -10.43
CA MET A 191 -1.60 -1.63 -11.27
C MET A 191 -0.33 -0.95 -10.77
N SER A 192 0.10 -1.23 -9.54
CA SER A 192 1.37 -0.73 -9.00
C SER A 192 2.55 -1.60 -9.42
N ILE A 193 2.39 -2.93 -9.42
CA ILE A 193 3.41 -3.89 -9.87
C ILE A 193 2.77 -5.20 -10.33
N SER A 194 3.05 -5.61 -11.56
CA SER A 194 2.46 -6.83 -12.13
C SER A 194 2.94 -8.13 -11.45
N LYS A 195 4.14 -8.15 -10.87
CA LYS A 195 4.65 -9.27 -10.03
C LYS A 195 3.76 -9.55 -8.81
N GLY A 196 2.95 -8.58 -8.42
CA GLY A 196 2.05 -8.67 -7.27
C GLY A 196 0.92 -9.70 -7.39
N ALA A 197 0.80 -10.42 -8.52
CA ALA A 197 -0.17 -11.51 -8.71
C ALA A 197 -0.12 -12.57 -7.58
N VAL A 198 1.04 -12.74 -6.91
CA VAL A 198 1.19 -13.57 -5.70
C VAL A 198 0.24 -13.10 -4.58
N GLY A 199 -0.12 -11.83 -4.54
CA GLY A 199 -1.11 -11.29 -3.61
C GLY A 199 -2.48 -11.97 -3.71
N LEU A 200 -2.86 -12.47 -4.89
CA LEU A 200 -4.08 -13.25 -5.07
C LEU A 200 -4.06 -14.53 -4.22
N LEU A 201 -2.93 -15.23 -4.17
CA LEU A 201 -2.75 -16.41 -3.33
C LEU A 201 -2.91 -16.06 -1.84
N VAL A 202 -2.36 -14.92 -1.42
CA VAL A 202 -2.50 -14.43 -0.04
C VAL A 202 -3.97 -14.17 0.29
N LEU A 203 -4.71 -13.47 -0.58
CA LEU A 203 -6.14 -13.23 -0.39
C LEU A 203 -6.94 -14.53 -0.34
N PHE A 204 -6.63 -15.47 -1.23
CA PHE A 204 -7.24 -16.80 -1.24
C PHE A 204 -6.97 -17.56 0.08
N MET A 205 -5.72 -17.57 0.54
CA MET A 205 -5.37 -18.22 1.81
C MET A 205 -6.09 -17.60 3.00
N ILE A 206 -6.24 -16.26 3.03
CA ILE A 206 -6.98 -15.57 4.08
C ILE A 206 -8.45 -16.05 4.08
N VAL A 207 -9.11 -16.10 2.92
CA VAL A 207 -10.51 -16.57 2.83
C VAL A 207 -10.64 -18.02 3.23
N ALA A 208 -9.68 -18.87 2.87
CA ALA A 208 -9.69 -20.29 3.17
C ALA A 208 -9.37 -20.60 4.64
N ALA A 209 -8.45 -19.84 5.24
CA ALA A 209 -7.93 -20.11 6.57
C ALA A 209 -8.71 -19.42 7.71
N LEU A 210 -9.36 -18.29 7.44
CA LEU A 210 -10.10 -17.57 8.48
C LEU A 210 -11.41 -18.30 8.82
N PRO A 211 -11.51 -18.94 9.98
CA PRO A 211 -12.70 -19.68 10.41
C PRO A 211 -13.74 -18.71 10.98
N ILE A 212 -14.30 -17.86 10.14
CA ILE A 212 -15.32 -16.91 10.59
C ILE A 212 -16.67 -17.62 10.55
N GLY A 213 -16.99 -18.36 11.64
CA GLY A 213 -18.32 -18.93 11.89
C GLY A 213 -18.83 -19.94 10.85
N VAL A 214 -17.99 -20.41 9.93
CA VAL A 214 -18.37 -21.30 8.83
C VAL A 214 -17.42 -22.49 8.79
N PRO A 215 -17.91 -23.75 8.61
CA PRO A 215 -17.06 -24.91 8.43
C PRO A 215 -16.05 -24.69 7.31
N ARG A 216 -14.77 -25.06 7.52
CA ARG A 216 -13.62 -24.89 6.60
C ARG A 216 -13.96 -25.21 5.14
N ARG A 217 -14.74 -26.26 4.89
CA ARG A 217 -15.19 -26.65 3.54
C ARG A 217 -16.04 -25.57 2.87
N ARG A 218 -16.94 -24.91 3.63
CA ARG A 218 -17.76 -23.81 3.10
C ARG A 218 -16.94 -22.55 2.86
N GLY A 219 -15.90 -22.30 3.66
CA GLY A 219 -14.95 -21.21 3.43
C GLY A 219 -14.24 -21.34 2.10
N ILE A 220 -13.74 -22.53 1.77
CA ILE A 220 -13.09 -22.83 0.49
C ILE A 220 -14.05 -22.61 -0.69
N ILE A 221 -15.28 -23.18 -0.61
CA ILE A 221 -16.31 -22.99 -1.66
C ILE A 221 -16.64 -21.50 -1.84
N ARG A 222 -16.74 -20.76 -0.73
CA ARG A 222 -16.97 -19.30 -0.76
C ARG A 222 -15.81 -18.57 -1.43
N ALA A 223 -14.56 -18.93 -1.14
CA ALA A 223 -13.38 -18.40 -1.79
C ALA A 223 -13.43 -18.60 -3.30
N PHE A 224 -13.75 -19.81 -3.77
CA PHE A 224 -13.91 -20.08 -5.20
C PHE A 224 -15.05 -19.30 -5.86
N ARG A 225 -16.16 -19.07 -5.17
CA ARG A 225 -17.28 -18.23 -5.71
C ARG A 225 -16.91 -16.76 -5.85
N LEU A 226 -16.02 -16.27 -5.02
CA LEU A 226 -15.54 -14.88 -5.07
C LEU A 226 -14.35 -14.72 -6.02
N ALA A 227 -13.64 -15.80 -6.29
CA ALA A 227 -12.50 -15.85 -7.19
C ALA A 227 -12.77 -15.31 -8.61
N PRO A 228 -13.95 -15.47 -9.25
CA PRO A 228 -14.14 -15.02 -10.63
C PRO A 228 -13.76 -13.57 -10.88
N LEU A 229 -14.09 -12.66 -9.96
CA LEU A 229 -13.72 -11.25 -10.10
C LEU A 229 -12.19 -11.08 -10.04
N TYR A 230 -11.53 -11.74 -9.11
CA TYR A 230 -10.07 -11.69 -8.98
C TYR A 230 -9.37 -12.38 -10.16
N TRP A 231 -9.93 -13.51 -10.65
CA TRP A 231 -9.42 -14.21 -11.83
C TRP A 231 -9.58 -13.38 -13.11
N LEU A 232 -10.69 -12.68 -13.27
CA LEU A 232 -10.92 -11.77 -14.39
C LEU A 232 -9.88 -10.64 -14.39
N VAL A 233 -9.64 -10.03 -13.24
CA VAL A 233 -8.63 -8.98 -13.08
C VAL A 233 -7.24 -9.53 -13.38
N LEU A 234 -6.90 -10.71 -12.85
CA LEU A 234 -5.62 -11.36 -13.12
C LEU A 234 -5.45 -11.66 -14.61
N ALA A 235 -6.48 -12.21 -15.27
CA ALA A 235 -6.44 -12.51 -16.70
C ALA A 235 -6.24 -11.24 -17.55
N LEU A 236 -6.94 -10.15 -17.19
CA LEU A 236 -6.78 -8.86 -17.85
C LEU A 236 -5.36 -8.31 -17.69
N LEU A 237 -4.81 -8.37 -16.49
CA LEU A 237 -3.45 -7.89 -16.20
C LEU A 237 -2.39 -8.75 -16.88
N LEU A 238 -2.57 -10.07 -16.91
CA LEU A 238 -1.70 -10.97 -17.67
C LEU A 238 -1.76 -10.67 -19.17
N ALA A 239 -2.95 -10.42 -19.71
CA ALA A 239 -3.11 -10.04 -21.11
C ALA A 239 -2.41 -8.72 -21.43
N LEU A 240 -2.53 -7.71 -20.55
CA LEU A 240 -1.82 -6.43 -20.67
C LEU A 240 -0.31 -6.61 -20.55
N SER A 241 0.17 -7.45 -19.63
CA SER A 241 1.61 -7.73 -19.47
C SER A 241 2.19 -8.47 -20.67
N LEU A 242 1.46 -9.45 -21.22
CA LEU A 242 1.89 -10.19 -22.42
C LEU A 242 1.83 -9.31 -23.66
N GLY A 243 0.81 -8.44 -23.79
CA GLY A 243 0.73 -7.43 -24.85
C GLY A 243 1.87 -6.42 -24.77
N GLY A 244 2.24 -6.00 -23.54
CA GLY A 244 3.38 -5.10 -23.29
C GLY A 244 4.74 -5.72 -23.63
N LEU A 245 4.90 -7.04 -23.43
CA LEU A 245 6.11 -7.76 -23.85
C LEU A 245 6.29 -7.72 -25.39
N GLY A 246 5.20 -7.77 -26.13
CA GLY A 246 5.24 -7.64 -27.60
C GLY A 246 5.68 -6.23 -28.06
N LEU A 247 5.28 -5.19 -27.32
CA LEU A 247 5.67 -3.79 -27.61
C LEU A 247 7.10 -3.48 -27.10
N GLY A 248 7.51 -4.04 -25.97
CA GLY A 248 8.84 -3.82 -25.41
C GLY A 248 9.99 -4.45 -26.19
N CYS A 249 9.72 -5.51 -26.96
CA CYS A 249 10.71 -6.06 -27.91
C CYS A 249 11.01 -5.10 -29.08
N VAL A 250 10.09 -4.21 -29.43
CA VAL A 250 10.28 -3.21 -30.48
C VAL A 250 11.21 -2.10 -29.98
N ASP A 251 11.04 -1.65 -28.73
CA ASP A 251 11.89 -0.59 -28.14
C ASP A 251 13.36 -1.04 -27.96
N ALA A 252 13.60 -2.31 -27.65
CA ALA A 252 14.95 -2.85 -27.53
C ALA A 252 15.68 -2.92 -28.89
N ALA A 253 14.96 -3.12 -29.97
CA ALA A 253 15.51 -3.12 -31.32
C ALA A 253 15.92 -1.71 -31.77
N ILE A 254 15.15 -0.69 -31.39
CA ILE A 254 15.45 0.72 -31.73
C ILE A 254 16.70 1.22 -31.00
N LEU A 255 16.92 0.81 -29.75
CA LEU A 255 18.09 1.21 -28.96
C LEU A 255 19.38 0.48 -29.34
N SER A 256 19.30 -0.58 -30.16
CA SER A 256 20.47 -1.31 -30.65
C SER A 256 21.00 -0.76 -32.00
N GLU A 257 20.33 0.21 -32.59
CA GLU A 257 20.73 0.84 -33.88
C GLU A 257 21.38 2.22 -33.71
N GLU A 258 21.49 2.75 -32.48
CA GLU A 258 22.29 3.95 -32.13
C GLU A 258 23.61 3.56 -31.44
#